data_0a952ac25ed9adcbfdcc8354d54167e0
#
_entry.id   0a952ac25ed9adcbfdcc8354d54167e0
#
_cell.length_a   1.000
_cell.length_b   1.000
_cell.length_c   1.000
_cell.angle_alpha   90.00
_cell.angle_beta   90.00
_cell.angle_gamma   90.00
#
_symmetry.space_group_name_H-M   'P 1'
#
loop_
_entity.id
_entity.type
_entity.pdbx_description
1 polymer ?
#
loop_
_entity_poly.entity_id
_entity_poly.type
_entity_poly.pdbx_seq_one_letter_code
_entity_poly.pdbx_strand_id
1 'polypeptide(L)' 'MKKQTDRVPDTPFMNVKDAARATGLSEYYLRKELAKGTIPHIMCGRFIKINVPALLRQLGALKN' A
#
# COMPACT_ATOMS: atom_id res chain seq x y z
N MET A 1 -22.70 -1.59 9.07
CA MET A 1 -22.30 -1.31 9.12
C MET A 1 -21.61 -0.63 9.03
N LYS A 2 -21.23 -0.18 9.00
CA LYS A 2 -20.70 0.40 9.04
C LYS A 2 -19.88 0.87 8.51
N LYS A 3 -19.69 1.60 8.43
CA LYS A 3 -18.95 2.04 7.90
C LYS A 3 -17.76 2.31 8.38
N GLN A 4 -17.02 2.29 8.40
CA GLN A 4 -15.93 2.42 8.84
C GLN A 4 -15.03 3.11 8.02
N THR A 5 -15.14 4.29 7.83
CA THR A 5 -14.38 5.08 6.94
C THR A 5 -13.00 5.35 7.45
N ASP A 6 -12.81 5.24 8.75
CA ASP A 6 -11.50 5.43 9.29
C ASP A 6 -10.64 4.24 9.28
N ARG A 7 -11.17 3.11 8.90
CA ARG A 7 -10.43 1.88 8.97
C ARG A 7 -9.74 1.56 7.69
N VAL A 8 -8.61 0.90 7.82
CA VAL A 8 -7.91 0.38 6.67
C VAL A 8 -8.70 -0.83 6.16
N PRO A 9 -8.94 -0.94 4.87
CA PRO A 9 -9.66 -2.10 4.34
C PRO A 9 -8.95 -3.40 4.63
N ASP A 10 -9.72 -4.47 4.71
CA ASP A 10 -9.17 -5.80 4.96
C ASP A 10 -8.60 -6.45 3.72
N THR A 11 -8.67 -5.81 2.60
CA THR A 11 -8.16 -6.38 1.37
C THR A 11 -6.64 -6.23 1.31
N PRO A 12 -5.93 -7.18 0.70
CA PRO A 12 -4.48 -7.04 0.57
C PRO A 12 -4.07 -5.95 -0.40
N PHE A 13 -4.96 -5.56 -1.30
CA PHE A 13 -4.64 -4.50 -2.26
C PHE A 13 -5.31 -3.21 -1.85
N MET A 14 -4.50 -2.19 -1.67
CA MET A 14 -4.99 -0.91 -1.18
C MET A 14 -4.50 0.23 -2.06
N ASN A 15 -5.26 1.32 -2.09
CA ASN A 15 -4.79 2.50 -2.80
C ASN A 15 -3.66 3.12 -1.97
N VAL A 16 -3.01 4.14 -2.53
CA VAL A 16 -1.83 4.74 -1.88
C VAL A 16 -2.16 5.27 -0.49
N LYS A 17 -3.28 5.94 -0.37
CA LYS A 17 -3.66 6.53 0.90
C LYS A 17 -3.84 5.48 1.99
N ASP A 18 -4.56 4.41 1.66
CA ASP A 18 -4.81 3.36 2.64
C ASP A 18 -3.54 2.58 2.93
N ALA A 19 -2.71 2.37 1.92
CA ALA A 19 -1.45 1.67 2.12
C ALA A 19 -0.53 2.48 3.03
N ALA A 20 -0.56 3.80 2.89
CA ALA A 20 0.23 4.65 3.76
C ALA A 20 -0.20 4.48 5.21
N ARG A 21 -1.50 4.41 5.43
CA ARG A 21 -2.00 4.23 6.79
C ARG A 21 -1.65 2.86 7.34
N ALA A 22 -1.75 1.85 6.51
CA ALA A 22 -1.49 0.49 6.96
C ALA A 22 -0.02 0.25 7.28
N THR A 23 0.87 0.93 6.57
CA THR A 23 2.30 0.70 6.73
C THR A 23 3.00 1.74 7.58
N GLY A 24 2.35 2.88 7.79
CA GLY A 24 3.00 3.97 8.49
C GLY A 24 3.93 4.79 7.61
N LEU A 25 3.98 4.49 6.33
CA LEU A 25 4.82 5.24 5.41
C LEU A 25 4.06 6.42 4.83
N SER A 26 4.78 7.42 4.36
CA SER A 26 4.11 8.59 3.80
C SER A 26 3.60 8.29 2.39
N GLU A 27 2.54 8.99 1.99
CA GLU A 27 2.03 8.85 0.63
C GLU A 27 3.06 9.30 -0.37
N TYR A 28 3.80 10.35 -0.03
CA TYR A 28 4.83 10.85 -0.92
C TYR A 28 5.88 9.77 -1.21
N TYR A 29 6.32 9.09 -0.17
CA TYR A 29 7.29 8.03 -0.33
C TYR A 29 6.75 6.91 -1.22
N LEU A 30 5.49 6.51 -0.95
CA LEU A 30 4.89 5.43 -1.74
C LEU A 30 4.74 5.82 -3.20
N ARG A 31 4.32 7.05 -3.48
CA ARG A 31 4.17 7.50 -4.86
C ARG A 31 5.49 7.55 -5.58
N LYS A 32 6.52 7.99 -4.86
CA LYS A 32 7.84 8.08 -5.43
C LYS A 32 8.39 6.71 -5.77
N GLU A 33 8.21 5.75 -4.86
CA GLU A 33 8.68 4.41 -5.10
C GLU A 33 7.86 3.69 -6.17
N LEU A 34 6.57 3.98 -6.26
CA LEU A 34 5.74 3.42 -7.31
C LEU A 34 6.23 3.89 -8.68
N ALA A 35 6.63 5.15 -8.77
CA ALA A 35 7.14 5.67 -10.03
C ALA A 35 8.41 4.96 -10.45
N LYS A 36 9.18 4.46 -9.49
CA LYS A 36 10.38 3.71 -9.79
C LYS A 36 10.10 2.23 -10.03
N GLY A 37 8.89 1.79 -9.71
CA GLY A 37 8.54 0.39 -9.88
C GLY A 37 9.09 -0.52 -8.81
N THR A 38 9.43 0.01 -7.65
CA THR A 38 10.06 -0.78 -6.59
C THR A 38 9.07 -1.35 -5.58
N ILE A 39 7.81 -0.98 -5.66
CA ILE A 39 6.78 -1.46 -4.75
C ILE A 39 5.85 -2.42 -5.46
N PRO A 40 5.55 -3.58 -4.84
CA PRO A 40 4.63 -4.52 -5.46
C PRO A 40 3.24 -3.91 -5.58
N HIS A 41 2.72 -3.88 -6.78
CA HIS A 41 1.43 -3.26 -7.04
C HIS A 41 0.81 -3.84 -8.30
N ILE A 42 -0.47 -3.54 -8.49
CA ILE A 42 -1.16 -3.91 -9.71
C ILE A 42 -1.94 -2.70 -10.19
N MET A 43 -2.29 -2.72 -11.46
CA MET A 43 -3.13 -1.68 -12.03
C MET A 43 -4.54 -2.23 -12.13
N CYS A 44 -5.49 -1.45 -11.65
CA CYS A 44 -6.89 -1.82 -11.74
C CYS A 44 -7.53 -0.73 -12.56
N GLY A 45 -7.56 -0.91 -13.86
CA GLY A 45 -8.01 0.15 -14.73
C GLY A 45 -7.03 1.29 -14.64
N ARG A 46 -7.50 2.45 -14.22
CA ARG A 46 -6.63 3.61 -14.08
C ARG A 46 -6.12 3.77 -12.65
N PHE A 47 -6.50 2.87 -11.77
CA PHE A 47 -6.10 2.98 -10.38
C PHE A 47 -4.98 2.03 -10.04
N ILE A 48 -4.06 2.49 -9.22
CA ILE A 48 -2.98 1.66 -8.72
C ILE A 48 -3.39 1.10 -7.37
N LYS A 49 -3.18 -0.20 -7.20
CA LYS A 49 -3.45 -0.85 -5.92
C LYS A 49 -2.16 -1.48 -5.44
N ILE A 50 -1.74 -1.15 -4.25
CA ILE A 50 -0.51 -1.65 -3.67
C ILE A 50 -0.79 -2.96 -2.95
N ASN A 51 0.06 -3.96 -3.20
CA ASN A 51 -0.04 -5.24 -2.51
C ASN A 51 0.62 -5.06 -1.16
N VAL A 52 -0.16 -4.73 -0.15
CA VAL A 52 0.37 -4.38 1.16
C VAL A 52 1.08 -5.53 1.86
N PRO A 53 0.53 -6.76 1.85
CA PRO A 53 1.26 -7.87 2.49
C PRO A 53 2.63 -8.10 1.86
N ALA A 54 2.73 -8.00 0.55
CA ALA A 54 4.01 -8.18 -0.13
C ALA A 54 4.95 -7.03 0.21
N LEU A 55 4.42 -5.82 0.30
CA LEU A 55 5.23 -4.67 0.66
C LEU A 55 5.76 -4.81 2.08
N LEU A 56 4.91 -5.23 3.00
CA LEU A 56 5.34 -5.40 4.38
C LEU A 56 6.40 -6.49 4.49
N ARG A 57 6.25 -7.54 3.73
CA ARG A 57 7.23 -8.61 3.72
C ARG A 57 8.56 -8.10 3.17
N GLN A 58 8.50 -7.29 2.13
CA GLN A 58 9.68 -6.70 1.54
C GLN A 58 10.41 -5.81 2.54
N LEU A 59 9.66 -5.00 3.28
CA LEU A 59 10.24 -4.13 4.29
C LEU A 59 10.73 -4.93 5.48
N GLY A 60 9.99 -5.95 5.85
CA GLY A 60 10.37 -6.79 6.98
C GLY A 60 11.66 -7.54 6.71
N ALA A 61 11.88 -7.92 5.47
CA ALA A 61 13.10 -8.62 5.11
C ALA A 61 14.32 -7.76 5.34
N LEU A 62 14.16 -6.46 5.28
CA LEU A 62 15.27 -5.55 5.50
C LEU A 62 15.65 -5.46 6.96
N LYS A 63 14.75 -5.82 7.83
CA LYS A 63 14.99 -5.71 9.25
C LYS A 63 15.66 -6.93 9.83
N ASN A 64 15.57 -8.00 9.15
CA ASN A 64 16.17 -9.23 9.65
C ASN A 64 17.39 -9.57 8.87
#